data_fc0c00cfb274832f895e3704a15871b1
#
_entry.id   fc0c00cfb274832f895e3704a15871b1
#
_cell.length_a   1.000
_cell.length_b   1.000
_cell.length_c   1.000
_cell.angle_alpha   90.00
_cell.angle_beta   90.00
_cell.angle_gamma   90.00
#
_symmetry.space_group_name_H-M   'P 1'
#
loop_
_entity.id
_entity.type
_entity.pdbx_description
1 polymer ?
#
loop_
_entity_poly.entity_id
_entity_poly.type
_entity_poly.pdbx_seq_one_letter_code
_entity_poly.pdbx_strand_id
1 'polypeptide(L)'
;MRRVLLAGCVILSAVLTVSSLIAPSRAAAPTLVGKEAPDFVLKAMDGRNLRMSEFRGQVVLVNFWARWAGDSRQEMPALDRINTTYNRAGLVVLGVSVDEDLARAREFAGAMKVSYPIMFDTGSSIGRDYLLEKMPMTILVDRAGVVRYSNAGFKRGDERAYLDHIRELLRE
;
A
#
# COMPACT_ATOMS: atom_id res chain seq x y z
N MET A 1 86.53 25.41 28.37
CA MET A 1 86.03 24.49 27.31
C MET A 1 84.69 23.90 27.75
N ARG A 2 83.54 24.42 27.30
CA ARG A 2 82.24 23.95 27.63
C ARG A 2 81.49 23.63 26.33
N ARG A 3 81.22 22.34 26.10
CA ARG A 3 80.44 21.88 24.98
C ARG A 3 78.90 22.02 25.32
N VAL A 4 78.21 22.79 24.51
CA VAL A 4 76.78 22.95 24.58
C VAL A 4 76.16 21.90 23.60
N LEU A 5 75.40 20.98 24.11
CA LEU A 5 74.62 20.02 23.33
C LEU A 5 73.21 20.64 23.07
N LEU A 6 72.91 20.89 21.80
CA LEU A 6 71.55 21.27 21.36
C LEU A 6 70.75 20.01 21.15
N ALA A 7 69.72 19.85 21.97
CA ALA A 7 68.71 18.81 21.83
C ALA A 7 67.64 19.31 20.85
N GLY A 8 67.54 18.67 19.68
CA GLY A 8 66.48 18.92 18.70
C GLY A 8 65.20 18.23 19.13
N CYS A 9 64.16 18.98 19.36
CA CYS A 9 62.82 18.50 19.64
C CYS A 9 62.08 18.28 18.31
N VAL A 10 61.91 17.02 17.92
CA VAL A 10 61.10 16.64 16.75
C VAL A 10 59.65 16.52 17.20
N ILE A 11 58.82 17.47 16.79
CA ILE A 11 57.36 17.44 17.04
C ILE A 11 56.74 16.59 15.91
N LEU A 12 56.33 15.38 16.27
CA LEU A 12 55.60 14.48 15.37
C LEU A 12 54.11 14.89 15.38
N SER A 13 53.65 15.63 14.38
CA SER A 13 52.25 15.98 14.20
C SER A 13 51.49 14.79 13.63
N ALA A 14 50.71 14.11 14.48
CA ALA A 14 49.77 13.07 14.05
C ALA A 14 48.51 13.72 13.43
N VAL A 15 48.38 13.64 12.11
CA VAL A 15 47.16 14.02 11.40
C VAL A 15 46.16 12.87 11.55
N LEU A 16 45.18 13.06 12.42
CA LEU A 16 44.00 12.16 12.51
C LEU A 16 43.06 12.46 11.34
N THR A 17 43.13 11.62 10.31
CA THR A 17 42.10 11.60 9.24
C THR A 17 40.82 10.93 9.77
N VAL A 18 39.81 11.72 10.10
CA VAL A 18 38.48 11.26 10.41
C VAL A 18 37.81 10.84 9.09
N SER A 19 37.91 9.54 8.75
CA SER A 19 37.11 8.94 7.68
C SER A 19 35.64 8.88 8.13
N SER A 20 34.84 9.87 7.72
CA SER A 20 33.40 9.82 7.84
C SER A 20 32.85 8.64 7.00
N LEU A 21 32.53 7.53 7.64
CA LEU A 21 31.77 6.44 7.05
C LEU A 21 30.35 6.98 6.80
N ILE A 22 30.11 7.50 5.59
CA ILE A 22 28.76 7.77 5.11
C ILE A 22 28.12 6.40 4.91
N ALA A 23 27.29 5.97 5.87
CA ALA A 23 26.47 4.79 5.70
C ALA A 23 25.54 5.02 4.50
N PRO A 24 25.40 4.04 3.57
CA PRO A 24 24.48 4.19 2.45
C PRO A 24 23.08 4.40 3.01
N SER A 25 22.48 5.53 2.69
CA SER A 25 21.07 5.79 2.99
C SER A 25 20.26 4.68 2.31
N ARG A 26 19.62 3.83 3.11
CA ARG A 26 18.71 2.82 2.59
C ARG A 26 17.56 3.57 1.93
N ALA A 27 17.51 3.56 0.60
CA ALA A 27 16.40 4.12 -0.14
C ALA A 27 15.10 3.56 0.43
N ALA A 28 14.16 4.43 0.78
CA ALA A 28 12.83 3.99 1.21
C ALA A 28 12.20 3.15 0.08
N ALA A 29 11.50 2.08 0.44
CA ALA A 29 10.77 1.28 -0.54
C ALA A 29 9.83 2.21 -1.34
N PRO A 30 9.64 1.98 -2.64
CA PRO A 30 8.73 2.80 -3.43
C PRO A 30 7.32 2.73 -2.83
N THR A 31 6.68 3.88 -2.65
CA THR A 31 5.32 3.97 -2.12
C THR A 31 4.46 4.83 -3.03
N LEU A 32 3.17 4.51 -3.09
CA LEU A 32 2.16 5.33 -3.77
C LEU A 32 1.56 6.40 -2.86
N VAL A 33 1.79 6.34 -1.55
CA VAL A 33 1.23 7.35 -0.62
C VAL A 33 1.70 8.74 -1.00
N GLY A 34 0.76 9.67 -1.14
CA GLY A 34 0.96 11.03 -1.61
C GLY A 34 0.99 11.19 -3.14
N LYS A 35 0.84 10.10 -3.91
CA LYS A 35 0.77 10.13 -5.38
C LYS A 35 -0.65 9.88 -5.86
N GLU A 36 -0.95 10.27 -7.09
CA GLU A 36 -2.19 9.91 -7.74
C GLU A 36 -2.29 8.39 -7.89
N ALA A 37 -3.47 7.82 -7.57
CA ALA A 37 -3.73 6.41 -7.75
C ALA A 37 -3.72 6.06 -9.24
N PRO A 38 -2.98 5.02 -9.67
CA PRO A 38 -3.01 4.57 -11.06
C PRO A 38 -4.43 4.26 -11.52
N ASP A 39 -4.81 4.77 -12.71
CA ASP A 39 -6.11 4.47 -13.29
C ASP A 39 -6.14 3.05 -13.86
N PHE A 40 -7.28 2.41 -13.79
CA PHE A 40 -7.51 1.10 -14.41
C PHE A 40 -8.95 0.95 -14.86
N VAL A 41 -9.18 0.00 -15.76
CA VAL A 41 -10.51 -0.49 -16.13
C VAL A 41 -10.52 -1.99 -16.00
N LEU A 42 -11.39 -2.50 -15.13
CA LEU A 42 -11.55 -3.94 -14.93
C LEU A 42 -13.02 -4.36 -15.03
N LYS A 43 -13.23 -5.59 -15.48
CA LYS A 43 -14.55 -6.21 -15.49
C LYS A 43 -14.89 -6.74 -14.11
N ALA A 44 -16.01 -6.28 -13.57
CA ALA A 44 -16.54 -6.75 -12.30
C ALA A 44 -17.25 -8.11 -12.45
N MET A 45 -17.50 -8.76 -11.31
CA MET A 45 -18.17 -10.06 -11.25
C MET A 45 -19.60 -10.01 -11.81
N ASP A 46 -20.27 -8.87 -11.70
CA ASP A 46 -21.61 -8.62 -12.25
C ASP A 46 -21.62 -8.28 -13.75
N GLY A 47 -20.45 -8.23 -14.39
CA GLY A 47 -20.28 -8.01 -15.82
C GLY A 47 -20.03 -6.56 -16.22
N ARG A 48 -20.18 -5.58 -15.32
CA ARG A 48 -19.90 -4.16 -15.59
C ARG A 48 -18.39 -3.92 -15.70
N ASN A 49 -17.99 -2.97 -16.54
CA ASN A 49 -16.63 -2.43 -16.51
C ASN A 49 -16.60 -1.27 -15.52
N LEU A 50 -15.68 -1.29 -14.58
CA LEU A 50 -15.48 -0.23 -13.60
C LEU A 50 -14.11 0.40 -13.82
N ARG A 51 -14.09 1.73 -13.88
CA ARG A 51 -12.88 2.53 -14.02
C ARG A 51 -12.58 3.25 -12.70
N MET A 52 -11.33 3.20 -12.25
CA MET A 52 -10.92 3.83 -10.99
C MET A 52 -11.19 5.35 -11.00
N SER A 53 -10.92 6.04 -12.11
CA SER A 53 -11.12 7.48 -12.23
C SER A 53 -12.61 7.93 -12.19
N GLU A 54 -13.55 7.02 -12.40
CA GLU A 54 -15.00 7.31 -12.29
C GLU A 54 -15.44 7.52 -10.83
N PHE A 55 -14.62 7.14 -9.87
CA PHE A 55 -14.90 7.33 -8.44
C PHE A 55 -14.31 8.62 -7.86
N ARG A 56 -13.82 9.55 -8.70
CA ARG A 56 -13.40 10.88 -8.25
C ARG A 56 -14.54 11.58 -7.50
N GLY A 57 -14.22 12.28 -6.41
CA GLY A 57 -15.22 12.89 -5.51
C GLY A 57 -15.68 11.96 -4.39
N GLN A 58 -15.29 10.69 -4.42
CA GLN A 58 -15.56 9.71 -3.36
C GLN A 58 -14.27 9.25 -2.71
N VAL A 59 -14.34 8.81 -1.45
CA VAL A 59 -13.25 8.08 -0.80
C VAL A 59 -13.29 6.64 -1.30
N VAL A 60 -12.16 6.13 -1.81
CA VAL A 60 -12.10 4.78 -2.37
C VAL A 60 -11.17 3.91 -1.55
N LEU A 61 -11.64 2.76 -1.12
CA LEU A 61 -10.82 1.68 -0.57
C LEU A 61 -10.66 0.62 -1.65
N VAL A 62 -9.43 0.46 -2.17
CA VAL A 62 -9.09 -0.64 -3.09
C VAL A 62 -8.41 -1.75 -2.30
N ASN A 63 -9.00 -2.93 -2.31
CA ASN A 63 -8.46 -4.13 -1.69
C ASN A 63 -8.00 -5.11 -2.77
N PHE A 64 -6.69 -5.28 -2.89
CA PHE A 64 -6.09 -6.32 -3.71
C PHE A 64 -6.01 -7.62 -2.89
N TRP A 65 -6.56 -8.68 -3.45
CA TRP A 65 -6.66 -9.96 -2.77
C TRP A 65 -6.31 -11.13 -3.69
N ALA A 66 -5.97 -12.25 -3.08
CA ALA A 66 -5.76 -13.50 -3.79
C ALA A 66 -6.28 -14.69 -2.97
N ARG A 67 -6.80 -15.69 -3.63
CA ARG A 67 -7.30 -16.93 -3.03
C ARG A 67 -6.23 -17.67 -2.21
N TRP A 68 -4.99 -17.63 -2.68
CA TRP A 68 -3.84 -18.25 -2.01
C TRP A 68 -3.33 -17.47 -0.80
N ALA A 69 -3.71 -16.21 -0.64
CA ALA A 69 -3.40 -15.40 0.53
C ALA A 69 -4.45 -15.63 1.62
N GLY A 70 -4.13 -16.45 2.64
CA GLY A 70 -5.07 -16.86 3.68
C GLY A 70 -5.72 -15.69 4.43
N ASP A 71 -5.00 -14.59 4.60
CA ASP A 71 -5.48 -13.39 5.28
C ASP A 71 -6.59 -12.67 4.48
N SER A 72 -6.65 -12.83 3.14
CA SER A 72 -7.72 -12.27 2.30
C SER A 72 -9.11 -12.77 2.74
N ARG A 73 -9.20 -14.03 3.15
CA ARG A 73 -10.45 -14.63 3.66
C ARG A 73 -10.95 -13.96 4.93
N GLN A 74 -10.06 -13.41 5.74
CA GLN A 74 -10.41 -12.71 6.97
C GLN A 74 -10.70 -11.22 6.72
N GLU A 75 -9.96 -10.59 5.81
CA GLU A 75 -10.10 -9.18 5.48
C GLU A 75 -11.40 -8.87 4.74
N MET A 76 -11.76 -9.64 3.70
CA MET A 76 -12.92 -9.35 2.85
C MET A 76 -14.23 -9.17 3.64
N PRO A 77 -14.60 -10.03 4.61
CA PRO A 77 -15.78 -9.78 5.43
C PRO A 77 -15.67 -8.57 6.36
N ALA A 78 -14.46 -8.21 6.79
CA ALA A 78 -14.25 -6.99 7.58
C ALA A 78 -14.48 -5.74 6.74
N LEU A 79 -14.00 -5.74 5.49
CA LEU A 79 -14.24 -4.66 4.53
C LEU A 79 -15.72 -4.57 4.13
N ASP A 80 -16.43 -5.68 4.07
CA ASP A 80 -17.86 -5.67 3.79
C ASP A 80 -18.68 -4.95 4.86
N ARG A 81 -18.33 -5.16 6.14
CA ARG A 81 -18.93 -4.41 7.25
C ARG A 81 -18.63 -2.91 7.15
N ILE A 82 -17.42 -2.55 6.76
CA ILE A 82 -17.01 -1.15 6.54
C ILE A 82 -17.81 -0.56 5.38
N ASN A 83 -17.90 -1.26 4.24
CA ASN A 83 -18.70 -0.86 3.09
C ASN A 83 -20.16 -0.60 3.47
N THR A 84 -20.78 -1.56 4.14
CA THR A 84 -22.20 -1.45 4.56
C THR A 84 -22.43 -0.23 5.46
N THR A 85 -21.48 0.11 6.30
CA THR A 85 -21.59 1.22 7.25
C THR A 85 -21.38 2.59 6.59
N TYR A 86 -20.42 2.70 5.65
CA TYR A 86 -19.93 3.99 5.17
C TYR A 86 -20.24 4.29 3.69
N ASN A 87 -20.83 3.35 2.93
CA ASN A 87 -21.14 3.58 1.51
C ASN A 87 -22.04 4.80 1.28
N ARG A 88 -23.05 5.00 2.14
CA ARG A 88 -23.94 6.18 2.07
C ARG A 88 -23.25 7.48 2.48
N ALA A 89 -22.12 7.41 3.16
CA ALA A 89 -21.31 8.56 3.54
C ALA A 89 -20.30 8.97 2.46
N GLY A 90 -20.22 8.22 1.34
CA GLY A 90 -19.33 8.51 0.22
C GLY A 90 -18.07 7.64 0.19
N LEU A 91 -18.07 6.49 0.89
CA LEU A 91 -17.04 5.45 0.74
C LEU A 91 -17.42 4.48 -0.39
N VAL A 92 -16.48 4.16 -1.25
CA VAL A 92 -16.55 3.05 -2.20
C VAL A 92 -15.50 2.01 -1.83
N VAL A 93 -15.90 0.75 -1.72
CA VAL A 93 -14.95 -0.38 -1.57
C VAL A 93 -14.91 -1.13 -2.90
N LEU A 94 -13.70 -1.42 -3.38
CA LEU A 94 -13.42 -2.16 -4.60
C LEU A 94 -12.50 -3.33 -4.27
N GLY A 95 -12.93 -4.56 -4.58
CA GLY A 95 -12.09 -5.75 -4.44
C GLY A 95 -11.47 -6.12 -5.79
N VAL A 96 -10.15 -6.26 -5.85
CA VAL A 96 -9.43 -6.65 -7.06
C VAL A 96 -8.68 -7.95 -6.81
N SER A 97 -9.08 -9.02 -7.49
CA SER A 97 -8.33 -10.28 -7.48
C SER A 97 -7.11 -10.19 -8.39
N VAL A 98 -5.98 -10.66 -7.87
CA VAL A 98 -4.75 -10.85 -8.65
C VAL A 98 -4.47 -12.33 -8.94
N ASP A 99 -5.45 -13.19 -8.79
CA ASP A 99 -5.34 -14.61 -9.15
C ASP A 99 -5.29 -14.78 -10.68
N GLU A 100 -4.41 -15.64 -11.15
CA GLU A 100 -4.34 -16.01 -12.58
C GLU A 100 -5.52 -16.91 -12.99
N ASP A 101 -6.00 -17.76 -12.09
CA ASP A 101 -7.13 -18.66 -12.33
C ASP A 101 -8.46 -17.94 -12.03
N LEU A 102 -9.01 -17.34 -13.08
CA LEU A 102 -10.27 -16.59 -12.99
C LEU A 102 -11.45 -17.45 -12.49
N ALA A 103 -11.52 -18.72 -12.85
CA ALA A 103 -12.64 -19.57 -12.47
C ALA A 103 -12.63 -19.79 -10.94
N ARG A 104 -11.50 -20.15 -10.39
CA ARG A 104 -11.31 -20.35 -8.95
C ARG A 104 -11.40 -19.04 -8.17
N ALA A 105 -10.92 -17.93 -8.73
CA ALA A 105 -11.07 -16.61 -8.11
C ALA A 105 -12.56 -16.22 -7.99
N ARG A 106 -13.36 -16.47 -9.03
CA ARG A 106 -14.81 -16.22 -9.02
C ARG A 106 -15.54 -17.10 -8.01
N GLU A 107 -15.20 -18.39 -7.95
CA GLU A 107 -15.77 -19.32 -6.95
C GLU A 107 -15.47 -18.83 -5.52
N PHE A 108 -14.23 -18.48 -5.24
CA PHE A 108 -13.81 -17.94 -3.95
C PHE A 108 -14.56 -16.65 -3.60
N ALA A 109 -14.61 -15.69 -4.53
CA ALA A 109 -15.33 -14.42 -4.32
C ALA A 109 -16.82 -14.64 -4.05
N GLY A 110 -17.48 -15.55 -4.80
CA GLY A 110 -18.86 -15.93 -4.58
C GLY A 110 -19.13 -16.52 -3.19
N ALA A 111 -18.17 -17.31 -2.68
CA ALA A 111 -18.27 -17.87 -1.33
C ALA A 111 -18.10 -16.81 -0.22
N MET A 112 -17.43 -15.71 -0.49
CA MET A 112 -17.25 -14.61 0.49
C MET A 112 -18.51 -13.78 0.70
N LYS A 113 -19.47 -13.76 -0.26
CA LYS A 113 -20.77 -13.07 -0.18
C LYS A 113 -20.66 -11.60 0.23
N VAL A 114 -19.63 -10.90 -0.26
CA VAL A 114 -19.45 -9.47 0.01
C VAL A 114 -20.36 -8.63 -0.88
N SER A 115 -20.78 -7.44 -0.38
CA SER A 115 -21.72 -6.55 -1.06
C SER A 115 -21.06 -5.53 -1.99
N TYR A 116 -19.74 -5.37 -1.90
CA TYR A 116 -18.99 -4.44 -2.76
C TYR A 116 -18.53 -5.11 -4.06
N PRO A 117 -18.24 -4.33 -5.12
CA PRO A 117 -17.81 -4.86 -6.40
C PRO A 117 -16.50 -5.65 -6.31
N ILE A 118 -16.49 -6.82 -6.93
CA ILE A 118 -15.29 -7.66 -7.10
C ILE A 118 -14.88 -7.64 -8.58
N MET A 119 -13.61 -7.35 -8.84
CA MET A 119 -13.00 -7.30 -10.15
C MET A 119 -11.81 -8.25 -10.24
N PHE A 120 -11.35 -8.52 -11.47
CA PHE A 120 -10.31 -9.52 -11.71
C PHE A 120 -9.22 -8.96 -12.63
N ASP A 121 -7.99 -8.83 -12.12
CA ASP A 121 -6.78 -8.47 -12.87
C ASP A 121 -6.05 -9.74 -13.32
N THR A 122 -6.58 -10.40 -14.35
CA THR A 122 -6.01 -11.64 -14.89
C THR A 122 -4.69 -11.42 -15.65
N GLY A 123 -4.36 -10.18 -15.99
CA GLY A 123 -3.13 -9.80 -16.69
C GLY A 123 -2.00 -9.34 -15.77
N SER A 124 -2.23 -9.27 -14.46
CA SER A 124 -1.29 -8.79 -13.45
C SER A 124 -0.65 -7.43 -13.77
N SER A 125 -1.30 -6.62 -14.61
CA SER A 125 -0.81 -5.29 -15.00
C SER A 125 -1.00 -4.28 -13.88
N ILE A 126 -2.17 -4.30 -13.27
CA ILE A 126 -2.55 -3.38 -12.19
C ILE A 126 -1.75 -3.66 -10.93
N GLY A 127 -1.44 -4.95 -10.67
CA GLY A 127 -0.59 -5.33 -9.56
C GLY A 127 0.80 -4.67 -9.59
N ARG A 128 1.38 -4.48 -10.78
CA ARG A 128 2.66 -3.76 -10.94
C ARG A 128 2.50 -2.26 -10.71
N ASP A 129 1.47 -1.66 -11.27
CA ASP A 129 1.23 -0.21 -11.17
C ASP A 129 0.95 0.19 -9.71
N TYR A 130 0.32 -0.69 -8.94
CA TYR A 130 0.02 -0.51 -7.52
C TYR A 130 1.13 -1.01 -6.59
N LEU A 131 2.28 -1.43 -7.11
CA LEU A 131 3.45 -1.88 -6.34
C LEU A 131 3.11 -2.96 -5.33
N LEU A 132 2.33 -3.97 -5.76
CA LEU A 132 1.86 -5.03 -4.86
C LEU A 132 3.01 -5.96 -4.47
N GLU A 133 3.46 -5.88 -3.22
CA GLU A 133 4.54 -6.72 -2.69
C GLU A 133 4.02 -7.89 -1.86
N LYS A 134 2.86 -7.73 -1.21
CA LYS A 134 2.28 -8.73 -0.32
C LYS A 134 0.75 -8.68 -0.38
N MET A 135 0.13 -9.86 -0.41
CA MET A 135 -1.32 -10.00 -0.38
C MET A 135 -1.84 -10.37 1.01
N PRO A 136 -3.03 -9.91 1.37
CA PRO A 136 -3.81 -8.85 0.72
C PRO A 136 -3.11 -7.49 0.84
N MET A 137 -3.47 -6.54 -0.03
CA MET A 137 -3.00 -5.15 0.09
C MET A 137 -4.20 -4.20 -0.01
N THR A 138 -4.33 -3.31 0.96
CA THR A 138 -5.41 -2.33 1.03
C THR A 138 -4.87 -0.92 0.88
N ILE A 139 -5.49 -0.16 -0.01
CA ILE A 139 -5.11 1.21 -0.34
C ILE A 139 -6.33 2.11 -0.16
N LEU A 140 -6.16 3.25 0.52
CA LEU A 140 -7.17 4.30 0.62
C LEU A 140 -6.79 5.48 -0.25
N VAL A 141 -7.75 5.92 -1.04
CA VAL A 141 -7.64 7.02 -2.00
C VAL A 141 -8.66 8.09 -1.62
N ASP A 142 -8.23 9.35 -1.58
CA ASP A 142 -9.12 10.48 -1.27
C ASP A 142 -9.98 10.90 -2.47
N ARG A 143 -10.83 11.91 -2.26
CA ARG A 143 -11.75 12.43 -3.28
C ARG A 143 -11.04 13.03 -4.50
N ALA A 144 -9.81 13.53 -4.32
CA ALA A 144 -8.97 14.03 -5.41
C ALA A 144 -8.26 12.90 -6.18
N GLY A 145 -8.32 11.66 -5.67
CA GLY A 145 -7.69 10.50 -6.27
C GLY A 145 -6.25 10.28 -5.84
N VAL A 146 -5.84 10.89 -4.74
CA VAL A 146 -4.50 10.72 -4.17
C VAL A 146 -4.50 9.58 -3.16
N VAL A 147 -3.51 8.72 -3.22
CA VAL A 147 -3.33 7.64 -2.25
C VAL A 147 -2.92 8.23 -0.89
N ARG A 148 -3.73 8.00 0.13
CA ARG A 148 -3.51 8.53 1.48
C ARG A 148 -3.02 7.48 2.47
N TYR A 149 -3.30 6.22 2.21
CA TYR A 149 -2.90 5.11 3.06
C TYR A 149 -2.69 3.83 2.26
N SER A 150 -1.76 2.99 2.72
CA SER A 150 -1.45 1.69 2.13
C SER A 150 -1.07 0.71 3.25
N ASN A 151 -1.64 -0.49 3.22
CA ASN A 151 -1.34 -1.57 4.16
C ASN A 151 -1.14 -2.89 3.42
N ALA A 152 -0.03 -3.57 3.67
CA ALA A 152 0.32 -4.85 3.07
C ALA A 152 0.19 -6.00 4.10
N GLY A 153 -0.62 -6.99 3.77
CA GLY A 153 -1.09 -8.03 4.68
C GLY A 153 -2.26 -7.57 5.52
N PHE A 154 -2.87 -8.52 6.25
CA PHE A 154 -3.98 -8.24 7.16
C PHE A 154 -3.85 -9.07 8.43
N LYS A 155 -4.10 -8.44 9.56
CA LYS A 155 -4.30 -9.08 10.86
C LYS A 155 -5.59 -8.58 11.47
N ARG A 156 -6.25 -9.43 12.22
CA ARG A 156 -7.46 -9.01 12.96
C ARG A 156 -7.14 -7.82 13.86
N GLY A 157 -7.86 -6.72 13.69
CA GLY A 157 -7.64 -5.44 14.38
C GLY A 157 -7.11 -4.34 13.45
N ASP A 158 -6.50 -4.67 12.31
CA ASP A 158 -6.01 -3.69 11.31
C ASP A 158 -7.17 -2.85 10.74
N GLU A 159 -8.40 -3.41 10.73
CA GLU A 159 -9.61 -2.70 10.32
C GLU A 159 -9.86 -1.41 11.12
N ARG A 160 -9.31 -1.28 12.32
CA ARG A 160 -9.41 -0.04 13.13
C ARG A 160 -8.65 1.11 12.47
N ALA A 161 -7.42 0.84 12.00
CA ALA A 161 -6.64 1.83 11.27
C ALA A 161 -7.36 2.26 9.98
N TYR A 162 -7.96 1.31 9.24
CA TYR A 162 -8.77 1.64 8.07
C TYR A 162 -9.92 2.58 8.42
N LEU A 163 -10.66 2.28 9.50
CA LEU A 163 -11.78 3.10 9.95
C LEU A 163 -11.36 4.52 10.34
N ASP A 164 -10.22 4.67 10.99
CA ASP A 164 -9.73 5.99 11.41
C ASP A 164 -9.36 6.85 10.19
N HIS A 165 -8.63 6.29 9.21
CA HIS A 165 -8.33 6.98 7.96
C HIS A 165 -9.59 7.25 7.11
N ILE A 166 -10.52 6.30 7.01
CA ILE A 166 -11.78 6.51 6.29
C ILE A 166 -12.57 7.68 6.87
N ARG A 167 -12.70 7.73 8.21
CA ARG A 167 -13.41 8.81 8.90
C ARG A 167 -12.76 10.17 8.69
N GLU A 168 -11.42 10.23 8.67
CA GLU A 168 -10.66 11.42 8.36
C GLU A 168 -10.98 11.90 6.93
N LEU A 169 -10.81 11.04 5.93
CA LEU A 169 -11.03 11.36 4.52
C LEU A 169 -12.49 11.71 4.18
N LEU A 170 -13.46 11.14 4.90
CA LEU A 170 -14.87 11.45 4.69
C LEU A 170 -15.26 12.84 5.22
N ARG A 171 -14.46 13.45 6.11
CA ARG A 171 -14.68 14.80 6.65
C ARG A 171 -14.03 15.90 5.80
N GLU A 172 -13.04 15.54 4.96
CA GLU A 172 -12.44 16.45 3.98
C GLU A 172 -13.42 16.75 2.83
#